data_f9e3a1c9157e6396fc1fcca0df97a93c
#
_entry.id   f9e3a1c9157e6396fc1fcca0df97a93c
#
_cell.length_a   1.000
_cell.length_b   1.000
_cell.length_c   1.000
_cell.angle_alpha   90.00
_cell.angle_beta   90.00
_cell.angle_gamma   90.00
#
_symmetry.space_group_name_H-M   'P 1'
#
loop_
_entity.id
_entity.type
_entity.pdbx_description
1 polymer ?
#
loop_
_entity_poly.entity_id
_entity_poly.type
_entity_poly.pdbx_seq_one_letter_code
_entity_poly.pdbx_strand_id
1 'polypeptide(L)'
;MPDTFFAIASQQAQDLAGRLESRQAKTGVPIRIVLAESCTAGLVSALLGQVPGISRFLCGSMVTYRESTKEQWLQVSPATLEQFTAESLETTESLARSVLERTAEATFSAAITGHLGPLTESDIPSEKDGKTFVVVAKRENDSTTIVSLDTIKLKSSTRVDRQYESAAAVLEAISKAVEA
;
A
#
# COMPACT_ATOMS: atom_id res chain seq x y z
N MET A 1 10.47 19.40 -16.63
CA MET A 1 11.13 18.84 -15.44
C MET A 1 10.45 17.53 -15.16
N PRO A 2 11.11 16.45 -14.75
CA PRO A 2 10.40 15.28 -14.31
C PRO A 2 9.48 15.70 -13.17
N ASP A 3 8.25 15.18 -13.16
CA ASP A 3 7.28 15.46 -12.11
C ASP A 3 7.92 15.15 -10.76
N THR A 4 7.93 16.15 -9.87
CA THR A 4 8.62 16.04 -8.57
C THR A 4 8.12 14.83 -7.78
N PHE A 5 6.83 14.50 -7.85
CA PHE A 5 6.23 13.37 -7.15
C PHE A 5 6.66 12.01 -7.74
N PHE A 6 6.76 11.91 -9.07
CA PHE A 6 7.32 10.72 -9.71
C PHE A 6 8.77 10.46 -9.27
N ALA A 7 9.61 11.51 -9.26
CA ALA A 7 11.01 11.38 -8.86
C ALA A 7 11.13 10.94 -7.39
N ILE A 8 10.31 11.52 -6.50
CA ILE A 8 10.26 11.13 -5.08
C ILE A 8 9.85 9.67 -4.92
N ALA A 9 8.75 9.26 -5.56
CA ALA A 9 8.26 7.88 -5.45
C ALA A 9 9.25 6.86 -6.02
N SER A 10 9.90 7.19 -7.15
CA SER A 10 10.93 6.35 -7.76
C SER A 10 12.17 6.21 -6.86
N GLN A 11 12.61 7.30 -6.23
CA GLN A 11 13.71 7.26 -5.27
C GLN A 11 13.36 6.43 -4.04
N GLN A 12 12.15 6.57 -3.50
CA GLN A 12 11.71 5.76 -2.36
C GLN A 12 11.62 4.26 -2.68
N ALA A 13 11.26 3.90 -3.92
CA ALA A 13 11.29 2.50 -4.34
C ALA A 13 12.72 1.92 -4.34
N GLN A 14 13.70 2.70 -4.79
CA GLN A 14 15.12 2.32 -4.75
C GLN A 14 15.64 2.23 -3.32
N ASP A 15 15.30 3.21 -2.48
CA ASP A 15 15.71 3.24 -1.07
C ASP A 15 15.13 2.05 -0.30
N LEU A 16 13.85 1.73 -0.52
CA LEU A 16 13.23 0.56 0.08
C LEU A 16 13.94 -0.73 -0.32
N ALA A 17 14.24 -0.92 -1.60
CA ALA A 17 14.97 -2.11 -2.06
C ALA A 17 16.33 -2.25 -1.38
N GLY A 18 17.09 -1.16 -1.24
CA GLY A 18 18.37 -1.14 -0.51
C GLY A 18 18.22 -1.48 0.97
N ARG A 19 17.14 -1.00 1.63
CA ARG A 19 16.83 -1.33 3.04
C ARG A 19 16.49 -2.80 3.21
N LEU A 20 15.66 -3.36 2.33
CA LEU A 20 15.32 -4.79 2.34
C LEU A 20 16.57 -5.67 2.21
N GLU A 21 17.45 -5.34 1.28
CA GLU A 21 18.71 -6.04 1.05
C GLU A 21 19.61 -5.97 2.29
N SER A 22 19.80 -4.76 2.83
CA SER A 22 20.61 -4.52 4.03
C SER A 22 20.07 -5.25 5.27
N ARG A 23 18.75 -5.21 5.48
CA ARG A 23 18.10 -5.87 6.61
C ARG A 23 18.22 -7.39 6.50
N GLN A 24 17.94 -7.96 5.32
CA GLN A 24 18.08 -9.39 5.10
C GLN A 24 19.53 -9.86 5.28
N ALA A 25 20.50 -9.09 4.79
CA ALA A 25 21.92 -9.40 4.97
C ALA A 25 22.34 -9.38 6.44
N LYS A 26 21.82 -8.44 7.25
CA LYS A 26 22.13 -8.34 8.68
C LYS A 26 21.47 -9.44 9.52
N THR A 27 20.25 -9.81 9.20
CA THR A 27 19.46 -10.72 10.04
C THR A 27 19.52 -12.18 9.59
N GLY A 28 19.86 -12.42 8.33
CA GLY A 28 19.74 -13.74 7.69
C GLY A 28 18.29 -14.21 7.47
N VAL A 29 17.30 -13.39 7.86
CA VAL A 29 15.87 -13.72 7.74
C VAL A 29 15.34 -13.25 6.41
N PRO A 30 14.72 -14.12 5.60
CA PRO A 30 14.09 -13.71 4.35
C PRO A 30 13.00 -12.66 4.59
N ILE A 31 13.01 -11.58 3.79
CA ILE A 31 11.98 -10.57 3.81
C ILE A 31 11.26 -10.62 2.46
N ARG A 32 9.93 -10.73 2.50
CA ARG A 32 9.10 -10.74 1.30
C ARG A 32 7.87 -9.86 1.53
N ILE A 33 7.51 -9.10 0.51
CA ILE A 33 6.43 -8.10 0.56
C ILE A 33 5.35 -8.48 -0.43
N VAL A 34 4.10 -8.38 -0.01
CA VAL A 34 2.92 -8.44 -0.88
C VAL A 34 2.08 -7.19 -0.70
N LEU A 35 1.43 -6.73 -1.76
CA LEU A 35 0.67 -5.47 -1.76
C LEU A 35 -0.81 -5.71 -2.04
N ALA A 36 -1.67 -4.85 -1.47
CA ALA A 36 -3.06 -4.70 -1.84
C ALA A 36 -3.31 -3.23 -2.22
N GLU A 37 -3.51 -2.98 -3.51
CA GLU A 37 -3.62 -1.64 -4.04
C GLU A 37 -5.04 -1.32 -4.49
N SER A 38 -5.57 -0.19 -4.05
CA SER A 38 -6.85 0.33 -4.52
C SER A 38 -6.62 1.62 -5.32
N CYS A 39 -6.54 2.77 -4.69
CA CYS A 39 -6.45 4.06 -5.37
C CYS A 39 -5.17 4.25 -6.22
N THR A 40 -4.10 3.57 -5.91
CA THR A 40 -2.84 3.57 -6.68
C THR A 40 -2.88 2.70 -7.93
N ALA A 41 -3.86 1.78 -8.03
CA ALA A 41 -4.12 0.96 -9.22
C ALA A 41 -2.89 0.19 -9.76
N GLY A 42 -2.02 -0.31 -8.88
CA GLY A 42 -0.81 -1.06 -9.26
C GLY A 42 0.47 -0.21 -9.36
N LEU A 43 0.39 1.10 -9.07
CA LEU A 43 1.54 1.99 -9.22
C LEU A 43 2.66 1.66 -8.22
N VAL A 44 2.34 1.24 -6.99
CA VAL A 44 3.37 0.87 -5.99
C VAL A 44 4.19 -0.31 -6.49
N SER A 45 3.51 -1.36 -6.93
CA SER A 45 4.19 -2.55 -7.50
C SER A 45 4.93 -2.23 -8.79
N ALA A 46 4.40 -1.35 -9.65
CA ALA A 46 5.06 -0.90 -10.87
C ALA A 46 6.37 -0.14 -10.59
N LEU A 47 6.38 0.75 -9.59
CA LEU A 47 7.58 1.46 -9.17
C LEU A 47 8.64 0.51 -8.60
N LEU A 48 8.25 -0.42 -7.74
CA LEU A 48 9.15 -1.46 -7.23
C LEU A 48 9.69 -2.34 -8.36
N GLY A 49 8.83 -2.73 -9.30
CA GLY A 49 9.22 -3.57 -10.46
C GLY A 49 10.29 -2.95 -11.36
N GLN A 50 10.50 -1.63 -11.29
CA GLN A 50 11.58 -0.93 -12.01
C GLN A 50 12.95 -1.08 -11.33
N VAL A 51 12.99 -1.54 -10.07
CA VAL A 51 14.25 -1.65 -9.32
C VAL A 51 14.91 -3.02 -9.62
N PRO A 52 16.13 -3.06 -10.16
CA PRO A 52 16.81 -4.32 -10.41
C PRO A 52 16.97 -5.16 -9.15
N GLY A 53 16.65 -6.45 -9.24
CA GLY A 53 16.77 -7.40 -8.13
C GLY A 53 15.58 -7.42 -7.15
N ILE A 54 14.55 -6.61 -7.35
CA ILE A 54 13.38 -6.55 -6.47
C ILE A 54 12.60 -7.87 -6.41
N SER A 55 12.71 -8.73 -7.41
CA SER A 55 12.06 -10.05 -7.45
C SER A 55 12.45 -10.96 -6.28
N ARG A 56 13.53 -10.66 -5.58
CA ARG A 56 13.91 -11.35 -4.33
C ARG A 56 12.99 -11.00 -3.16
N PHE A 57 12.30 -9.86 -3.22
CA PHE A 57 11.54 -9.28 -2.13
C PHE A 57 10.06 -9.11 -2.44
N LEU A 58 9.70 -8.74 -3.66
CA LEU A 58 8.32 -8.50 -4.06
C LEU A 58 7.66 -9.81 -4.52
N CYS A 59 6.64 -10.27 -3.77
CA CYS A 59 5.79 -11.41 -4.15
C CYS A 59 4.79 -11.04 -5.23
N GLY A 60 4.22 -9.81 -5.15
CA GLY A 60 3.23 -9.32 -6.08
C GLY A 60 2.31 -8.27 -5.49
N SER A 61 1.26 -7.91 -6.24
CA SER A 61 0.22 -6.98 -5.81
C SER A 61 -1.15 -7.43 -6.27
N MET A 62 -2.16 -7.33 -5.41
CA MET A 62 -3.57 -7.48 -5.77
C MET A 62 -4.21 -6.10 -5.91
N VAL A 63 -4.59 -5.74 -7.15
CA VAL A 63 -5.26 -4.48 -7.45
C VAL A 63 -6.76 -4.62 -7.23
N THR A 64 -7.23 -4.26 -6.04
CA THR A 64 -8.63 -4.36 -5.61
C THR A 64 -9.33 -3.01 -5.72
N TYR A 65 -9.53 -2.53 -6.96
CA TYR A 65 -10.01 -1.19 -7.22
C TYR A 65 -11.49 -0.99 -6.87
N ARG A 66 -12.32 -2.00 -7.11
CA ARG A 66 -13.76 -1.99 -6.82
C ARG A 66 -14.07 -2.69 -5.49
N GLU A 67 -15.20 -2.35 -4.86
CA GLU A 67 -15.69 -3.05 -3.67
C GLU A 67 -15.82 -4.55 -3.90
N SER A 68 -16.43 -4.93 -5.03
CA SER A 68 -16.60 -6.34 -5.39
C SER A 68 -15.28 -7.12 -5.47
N THR A 69 -14.18 -6.49 -5.89
CA THR A 69 -12.86 -7.15 -5.90
C THR A 69 -12.23 -7.22 -4.51
N LYS A 70 -12.50 -6.26 -3.62
CA LYS A 70 -12.11 -6.32 -2.21
C LYS A 70 -12.79 -7.52 -1.52
N GLU A 71 -14.08 -7.69 -1.78
CA GLU A 71 -14.88 -8.82 -1.27
C GLU A 71 -14.43 -10.16 -1.84
N GLN A 72 -14.42 -10.29 -3.16
CA GLN A 72 -14.22 -11.58 -3.84
C GLN A 72 -12.77 -12.08 -3.75
N TRP A 73 -11.80 -11.18 -3.86
CA TRP A 73 -10.38 -11.57 -3.92
C TRP A 73 -9.71 -11.57 -2.56
N LEU A 74 -10.04 -10.59 -1.72
CA LEU A 74 -9.43 -10.42 -0.39
C LEU A 74 -10.40 -10.62 0.76
N GLN A 75 -11.64 -11.07 0.50
CA GLN A 75 -12.63 -11.45 1.51
C GLN A 75 -12.89 -10.35 2.56
N VAL A 76 -12.79 -9.08 2.17
CA VAL A 76 -13.27 -7.99 3.02
C VAL A 76 -14.75 -8.21 3.27
N SER A 77 -15.18 -8.20 4.53
CA SER A 77 -16.57 -8.52 4.85
C SER A 77 -17.52 -7.46 4.30
N PRO A 78 -18.70 -7.83 3.77
CA PRO A 78 -19.73 -6.87 3.37
C PRO A 78 -20.10 -5.92 4.51
N ALA A 79 -20.15 -6.40 5.74
CA ALA A 79 -20.42 -5.57 6.92
C ALA A 79 -19.36 -4.49 7.14
N THR A 80 -18.07 -4.78 6.88
CA THR A 80 -17.00 -3.77 6.96
C THR A 80 -17.20 -2.69 5.89
N LEU A 81 -17.52 -3.09 4.66
CA LEU A 81 -17.75 -2.14 3.55
C LEU A 81 -18.99 -1.28 3.79
N GLU A 82 -20.07 -1.86 4.32
CA GLU A 82 -21.30 -1.14 4.64
C GLU A 82 -21.10 -0.14 5.79
N GLN A 83 -20.39 -0.53 6.84
CA GLN A 83 -20.19 0.29 8.03
C GLN A 83 -19.12 1.37 7.84
N PHE A 84 -18.00 1.06 7.19
CA PHE A 84 -16.82 1.92 7.14
C PHE A 84 -16.49 2.46 5.74
N THR A 85 -17.16 1.99 4.70
CA THR A 85 -16.90 2.28 3.28
C THR A 85 -15.65 1.60 2.72
N ALA A 86 -15.52 1.60 1.39
CA ALA A 86 -14.39 0.97 0.68
C ALA A 86 -13.05 1.72 0.87
N GLU A 87 -13.11 2.99 1.28
CA GLU A 87 -11.98 3.89 1.52
C GLU A 87 -11.98 4.31 3.00
N SER A 88 -11.58 3.38 3.86
CA SER A 88 -11.46 3.57 5.30
C SER A 88 -10.23 2.87 5.85
N LEU A 89 -9.87 3.19 7.08
CA LEU A 89 -8.75 2.55 7.77
C LEU A 89 -9.05 1.07 8.03
N GLU A 90 -10.28 0.75 8.42
CA GLU A 90 -10.75 -0.60 8.72
C GLU A 90 -10.74 -1.50 7.48
N THR A 91 -11.20 -0.98 6.35
CA THR A 91 -11.14 -1.70 5.07
C THR A 91 -9.68 -1.89 4.64
N THR A 92 -8.82 -0.90 4.82
CA THR A 92 -7.39 -0.99 4.47
C THR A 92 -6.69 -2.01 5.36
N GLU A 93 -7.01 -2.06 6.65
CA GLU A 93 -6.49 -3.09 7.56
C GLU A 93 -6.92 -4.49 7.13
N SER A 94 -8.21 -4.68 6.80
CA SER A 94 -8.72 -5.96 6.29
C SER A 94 -7.97 -6.40 5.03
N LEU A 95 -7.70 -5.49 4.10
CA LEU A 95 -6.93 -5.76 2.89
C LEU A 95 -5.49 -6.18 3.20
N ALA A 96 -4.81 -5.47 4.11
CA ALA A 96 -3.44 -5.78 4.51
C ALA A 96 -3.33 -7.18 5.14
N ARG A 97 -4.24 -7.51 6.06
CA ARG A 97 -4.29 -8.84 6.68
C ARG A 97 -4.55 -9.93 5.65
N SER A 98 -5.60 -9.77 4.86
CA SER A 98 -6.02 -10.79 3.92
C SER A 98 -4.98 -11.07 2.83
N VAL A 99 -4.34 -10.05 2.26
CA VAL A 99 -3.31 -10.26 1.23
C VAL A 99 -2.08 -10.96 1.82
N LEU A 100 -1.71 -10.67 3.08
CA LEU A 100 -0.62 -11.35 3.77
C LEU A 100 -0.96 -12.82 4.04
N GLU A 101 -2.14 -13.11 4.55
CA GLU A 101 -2.58 -14.48 4.85
C GLU A 101 -2.63 -15.34 3.59
N ARG A 102 -3.05 -14.78 2.44
CA ARG A 102 -3.12 -15.47 1.14
C ARG A 102 -1.78 -15.66 0.46
N THR A 103 -0.72 -15.00 0.94
CA THR A 103 0.62 -15.08 0.36
C THR A 103 1.57 -15.72 1.38
N ALA A 104 1.60 -17.04 1.41
CA ALA A 104 2.29 -17.82 2.45
C ALA A 104 3.79 -17.45 2.62
N GLU A 105 4.47 -17.09 1.52
CA GLU A 105 5.88 -16.69 1.55
C GLU A 105 6.12 -15.24 2.00
N ALA A 106 5.06 -14.39 2.03
CA ALA A 106 5.22 -12.99 2.42
C ALA A 106 5.39 -12.85 3.94
N THR A 107 6.33 -12.00 4.34
CA THR A 107 6.58 -11.64 5.75
C THR A 107 5.96 -10.30 6.10
N PHE A 108 5.77 -9.42 5.12
CA PHE A 108 5.09 -8.14 5.25
C PHE A 108 4.03 -7.99 4.16
N SER A 109 2.98 -7.27 4.47
CA SER A 109 2.06 -6.72 3.48
C SER A 109 1.89 -5.22 3.68
N ALA A 110 1.52 -4.53 2.60
CA ALA A 110 1.02 -3.17 2.70
C ALA A 110 -0.25 -3.02 1.88
N ALA A 111 -1.22 -2.30 2.40
CA ALA A 111 -2.45 -1.98 1.71
C ALA A 111 -2.68 -0.48 1.67
N ILE A 112 -3.35 -0.02 0.62
CA ILE A 112 -3.75 1.36 0.46
C ILE A 112 -5.15 1.48 -0.11
N THR A 113 -5.97 2.36 0.50
CA THR A 113 -7.22 2.87 -0.07
C THR A 113 -7.26 4.39 0.01
N GLY A 114 -8.19 5.03 -0.69
CA GLY A 114 -8.41 6.47 -0.55
C GLY A 114 -9.04 7.13 -1.76
N HIS A 115 -9.32 8.42 -1.57
CA HIS A 115 -9.93 9.27 -2.58
C HIS A 115 -8.91 10.20 -3.21
N LEU A 116 -8.56 9.94 -4.46
CA LEU A 116 -7.57 10.75 -5.18
C LEU A 116 -8.18 11.98 -5.90
N GLY A 117 -9.51 12.18 -5.85
CA GLY A 117 -10.13 13.32 -6.50
C GLY A 117 -9.41 13.85 -7.76
N PRO A 118 -9.67 15.06 -8.22
CA PRO A 118 -10.93 15.75 -8.01
C PRO A 118 -12.04 14.98 -8.70
N LEU A 119 -13.09 14.70 -7.98
CA LEU A 119 -14.33 14.28 -8.60
C LEU A 119 -15.15 15.53 -8.98
N THR A 120 -15.99 15.41 -9.96
CA THR A 120 -17.02 16.41 -10.24
C THR A 120 -17.75 16.70 -8.95
N GLU A 121 -17.98 17.97 -8.63
CA GLU A 121 -18.38 18.54 -7.34
C GLU A 121 -19.55 17.87 -6.58
N SER A 122 -20.19 16.85 -7.14
CA SER A 122 -21.36 16.19 -6.57
C SER A 122 -21.10 14.89 -5.82
N ASP A 123 -19.93 14.26 -5.95
CA ASP A 123 -19.82 12.83 -5.61
C ASP A 123 -18.96 12.49 -4.39
N ILE A 124 -18.15 13.40 -3.84
CA ILE A 124 -17.38 13.15 -2.62
C ILE A 124 -17.46 14.33 -1.65
N PRO A 125 -17.72 14.09 -0.36
CA PRO A 125 -17.57 15.11 0.67
C PRO A 125 -16.15 15.68 0.67
N SER A 126 -16.02 17.00 0.79
CA SER A 126 -14.73 17.72 0.74
C SER A 126 -13.69 17.21 1.76
N GLU A 127 -14.15 16.66 2.87
CA GLU A 127 -13.32 16.04 3.90
C GLU A 127 -12.64 14.73 3.48
N LYS A 128 -13.21 14.04 2.47
CA LYS A 128 -12.65 12.79 1.92
C LYS A 128 -11.69 13.05 0.75
N ASP A 129 -11.79 14.19 0.07
CA ASP A 129 -10.94 14.50 -1.07
C ASP A 129 -9.45 14.49 -0.68
N GLY A 130 -8.64 13.75 -1.43
CA GLY A 130 -7.21 13.59 -1.17
C GLY A 130 -6.88 12.93 0.18
N LYS A 131 -7.80 12.17 0.78
CA LYS A 131 -7.54 11.38 1.99
C LYS A 131 -7.22 9.95 1.60
N THR A 132 -6.10 9.43 2.09
CA THR A 132 -5.68 8.04 1.87
C THR A 132 -5.33 7.36 3.19
N PHE A 133 -5.47 6.03 3.19
CA PHE A 133 -5.19 5.18 4.33
C PHE A 133 -4.15 4.14 3.91
N VAL A 134 -3.07 4.04 4.68
CA VAL A 134 -1.99 3.07 4.47
C VAL A 134 -1.87 2.20 5.72
N VAL A 135 -1.84 0.89 5.52
CA VAL A 135 -1.65 -0.07 6.60
C VAL A 135 -0.54 -1.04 6.22
N VAL A 136 0.38 -1.29 7.13
CA VAL A 136 1.41 -2.32 7.00
C VAL A 136 1.17 -3.39 8.04
N ALA A 137 1.14 -4.65 7.60
CA ALA A 137 1.08 -5.81 8.46
C ALA A 137 2.34 -6.67 8.34
N LYS A 138 2.67 -7.37 9.42
CA LYS A 138 3.81 -8.27 9.53
C LYS A 138 3.33 -9.65 9.98
N ARG A 139 3.90 -10.70 9.41
CA ARG A 139 3.73 -12.06 9.88
C ARG A 139 4.69 -12.31 11.04
N GLU A 140 4.15 -12.67 12.19
CA GLU A 140 4.92 -13.06 13.38
C GLU A 140 4.45 -14.44 13.85
N ASN A 141 5.32 -15.43 13.68
CA ASN A 141 4.95 -16.84 13.85
C ASN A 141 3.75 -17.16 12.93
N ASP A 142 2.64 -17.64 13.46
CA ASP A 142 1.43 -17.95 12.70
C ASP A 142 0.34 -16.85 12.80
N SER A 143 0.71 -15.66 13.25
CA SER A 143 -0.22 -14.52 13.39
C SER A 143 0.14 -13.35 12.50
N THR A 144 -0.86 -12.51 12.21
CA THR A 144 -0.71 -11.25 11.48
C THR A 144 -0.85 -10.07 12.45
N THR A 145 0.22 -9.29 12.60
CA THR A 145 0.26 -8.09 13.45
C THR A 145 0.27 -6.83 12.58
N ILE A 146 -0.54 -5.84 12.93
CA ILE A 146 -0.45 -4.52 12.29
C ILE A 146 0.70 -3.75 12.92
N VAL A 147 1.64 -3.29 12.08
CA VAL A 147 2.85 -2.58 12.50
C VAL A 147 2.88 -1.12 12.09
N SER A 148 1.99 -0.68 11.18
CA SER A 148 1.77 0.73 10.83
C SER A 148 0.33 0.95 10.40
N LEU A 149 -0.24 2.08 10.85
CA LEU A 149 -1.58 2.57 10.52
C LEU A 149 -1.48 4.08 10.28
N ASP A 150 -1.63 4.52 9.03
CA ASP A 150 -1.47 5.91 8.67
C ASP A 150 -2.71 6.45 7.93
N THR A 151 -3.16 7.63 8.32
CA THR A 151 -4.13 8.43 7.59
C THR A 151 -3.43 9.65 7.04
N ILE A 152 -3.45 9.83 5.71
CA ILE A 152 -2.66 10.82 5.02
C ILE A 152 -3.58 11.78 4.27
N LYS A 153 -3.34 13.07 4.40
CA LYS A 153 -3.94 14.11 3.56
C LYS A 153 -2.92 14.47 2.48
N LEU A 154 -3.27 14.16 1.23
CA LEU A 154 -2.44 14.47 0.08
C LEU A 154 -2.36 15.98 -0.16
N LYS A 155 -1.20 16.45 -0.59
CA LYS A 155 -0.89 17.87 -0.78
C LYS A 155 -1.04 18.29 -2.24
N SER A 156 -0.81 17.35 -3.16
CA SER A 156 -0.92 17.60 -4.60
C SER A 156 -2.36 17.85 -5.04
N SER A 157 -2.51 18.57 -6.16
CA SER A 157 -3.81 18.98 -6.69
C SER A 157 -4.29 18.12 -7.85
N THR A 158 -3.37 17.47 -8.59
CA THR A 158 -3.75 16.62 -9.72
C THR A 158 -3.89 15.18 -9.30
N ARG A 159 -4.76 14.42 -9.98
CA ARG A 159 -4.96 13.01 -9.69
C ARG A 159 -3.69 12.17 -9.89
N VAL A 160 -2.90 12.49 -10.91
CA VAL A 160 -1.65 11.78 -11.21
C VAL A 160 -0.63 12.02 -10.09
N ASP A 161 -0.43 13.27 -9.68
CA ASP A 161 0.49 13.58 -8.57
C ASP A 161 0.04 12.94 -7.27
N ARG A 162 -1.27 12.93 -6.99
CA ARG A 162 -1.85 12.24 -5.83
C ARG A 162 -1.61 10.73 -5.87
N GLN A 163 -1.60 10.10 -7.04
CA GLN A 163 -1.21 8.69 -7.18
C GLN A 163 0.24 8.47 -6.79
N TYR A 164 1.17 9.29 -7.28
CA TYR A 164 2.59 9.18 -6.93
C TYR A 164 2.84 9.51 -5.46
N GLU A 165 2.20 10.54 -4.91
CA GLU A 165 2.27 10.89 -3.50
C GLU A 165 1.76 9.74 -2.61
N SER A 166 0.67 9.09 -3.01
CA SER A 166 0.12 7.93 -2.33
C SER A 166 1.05 6.71 -2.41
N ALA A 167 1.63 6.46 -3.58
CA ALA A 167 2.59 5.37 -3.76
C ALA A 167 3.84 5.61 -2.90
N ALA A 168 4.36 6.84 -2.87
CA ALA A 168 5.47 7.24 -2.03
C ALA A 168 5.19 6.97 -0.54
N ALA A 169 3.99 7.30 -0.07
CA ALA A 169 3.59 7.05 1.32
C ALA A 169 3.58 5.56 1.67
N VAL A 170 3.14 4.68 0.77
CA VAL A 170 3.20 3.22 0.99
C VAL A 170 4.64 2.75 1.10
N LEU A 171 5.52 3.18 0.19
CA LEU A 171 6.93 2.81 0.18
C LEU A 171 7.65 3.26 1.45
N GLU A 172 7.34 4.46 1.93
CA GLU A 172 7.87 5.00 3.20
C GLU A 172 7.36 4.19 4.40
N ALA A 173 6.07 3.85 4.45
CA ALA A 173 5.49 3.06 5.54
C ALA A 173 6.14 1.67 5.63
N ILE A 174 6.34 0.99 4.48
CA ILE A 174 7.05 -0.30 4.43
C ILE A 174 8.49 -0.13 4.92
N SER A 175 9.20 0.92 4.45
CA SER A 175 10.59 1.18 4.86
C SER A 175 10.72 1.31 6.37
N LYS A 176 9.84 2.07 7.03
CA LYS A 176 9.82 2.22 8.49
C LYS A 176 9.52 0.89 9.20
N ALA A 177 8.52 0.14 8.71
CA ALA A 177 8.13 -1.13 9.31
C ALA A 177 9.22 -2.21 9.21
N VAL A 178 10.00 -2.22 8.14
CA VAL A 178 11.11 -3.16 7.94
C VAL A 178 12.29 -2.83 8.84
N GLU A 179 12.50 -1.57 9.23
CA GLU A 179 13.60 -1.17 10.11
C GLU A 179 13.30 -1.37 11.61
N ALA A 180 12.03 -1.37 11.99
CA ALA A 180 11.58 -1.63 13.35
C ALA A 180 11.75 -3.12 13.72
#